data_e6830e87b3ceba0eef62771a74e5858c
#
_entry.id   e6830e87b3ceba0eef62771a74e5858c
#
_cell.length_a   1.000
_cell.length_b   1.000
_cell.length_c   1.000
_cell.angle_alpha   90.00
_cell.angle_beta   90.00
_cell.angle_gamma   90.00
#
_symmetry.space_group_name_H-M   'P 1'
#
loop_
_entity.id
_entity.type
_entity.pdbx_description
1 polymer ?
#
loop_
_entity_poly.entity_id
_entity_poly.type
_entity_poly.pdbx_seq_one_letter_code
_entity_poly.pdbx_strand_id
1 'polypeptide(L)'
;MTDSIKILRIRYENIPLFHDDCFEFSFMAEDRVSDPTQVFQLRKNLYTQKLIALVGINASGKTSALKLIDLAMEIVLYRANLNRTTYGKEILSDGTKIIIDFYDNNTCYEICSTIGTKKSSQNMEVQLYFQEELLFEKALTSIKSKKDILDFSHVKSIYKRSDLPKEVQRYLRDDDSMVIGIPQNAPVILRSLMEATNINYLLQKGTTAKEILHVLDANLDELTVTKSDDNFTYTVKFKNSSQKLNINDPWKLASLVSSGTIKGQNIISYIEDVLQTGGYLIVDELEN
;
A
#
# COMPACT_ATOMS: atom_id res chain seq x y z
N MET A 1 13.88 15.18 0.42
CA MET A 1 12.81 14.17 0.35
C MET A 1 11.74 14.62 1.32
N THR A 2 10.52 14.81 0.87
CA THR A 2 9.39 15.15 1.74
C THR A 2 9.21 14.03 2.76
N ASP A 3 9.14 14.38 4.06
CA ASP A 3 8.82 13.43 5.13
C ASP A 3 7.38 12.92 4.95
N SER A 4 7.23 11.90 4.12
CA SER A 4 5.95 11.22 3.91
C SER A 4 5.74 10.19 5.01
N ILE A 5 4.47 9.92 5.35
CA ILE A 5 4.08 8.88 6.31
C ILE A 5 4.77 7.56 5.98
N LYS A 6 5.36 6.90 6.99
CA LYS A 6 5.95 5.57 6.89
C LYS A 6 5.20 4.62 7.82
N ILE A 7 4.65 3.56 7.27
CA ILE A 7 4.10 2.46 8.06
C ILE A 7 5.26 1.70 8.69
N LEU A 8 5.16 1.39 9.97
CA LEU A 8 6.19 0.68 10.74
C LEU A 8 5.80 -0.75 11.02
N ARG A 9 4.55 -0.97 11.46
CA ARG A 9 3.99 -2.28 11.75
C ARG A 9 2.49 -2.26 11.56
N ILE A 10 1.94 -3.39 11.13
CA ILE A 10 0.50 -3.65 11.04
C ILE A 10 0.23 -4.94 11.80
N ARG A 11 -0.75 -4.93 12.69
CA ARG A 11 -1.19 -6.11 13.42
C ARG A 11 -2.71 -6.20 13.43
N TYR A 12 -3.20 -7.40 13.23
CA TYR A 12 -4.61 -7.74 13.36
C TYR A 12 -4.77 -8.82 14.43
N GLU A 13 -5.78 -8.71 15.26
CA GLU A 13 -6.21 -9.72 16.23
C GLU A 13 -7.67 -10.09 15.97
N ASN A 14 -8.06 -11.31 16.35
CA ASN A 14 -9.38 -11.88 16.07
C ASN A 14 -9.66 -11.98 14.57
N ILE A 15 -8.69 -12.55 13.82
CA ILE A 15 -8.79 -12.74 12.38
C ILE A 15 -8.60 -14.21 12.02
N PRO A 16 -9.68 -15.00 11.83
CA PRO A 16 -9.64 -16.48 11.71
C PRO A 16 -8.87 -17.01 10.50
N LEU A 17 -8.43 -16.13 9.59
CA LEU A 17 -7.65 -16.51 8.41
C LEU A 17 -6.21 -16.93 8.72
N PHE A 18 -5.71 -16.62 9.91
CA PHE A 18 -4.32 -16.83 10.30
C PHE A 18 -4.22 -17.67 11.58
N HIS A 19 -3.05 -18.31 11.76
CA HIS A 19 -2.75 -19.06 12.97
C HIS A 19 -2.87 -18.17 14.22
N ASP A 20 -3.43 -18.71 15.31
CA ASP A 20 -3.71 -17.98 16.55
C ASP A 20 -4.61 -16.74 16.37
N ASP A 21 -5.41 -16.70 15.29
CA ASP A 21 -6.29 -15.58 14.95
C ASP A 21 -5.56 -14.22 14.92
N CYS A 22 -4.26 -14.22 14.61
CA CYS A 22 -3.40 -13.06 14.62
C CYS A 22 -2.56 -12.96 13.35
N PHE A 23 -2.46 -11.73 12.80
CA PHE A 23 -1.54 -11.39 11.74
C PHE A 23 -0.68 -10.21 12.20
N GLU A 24 0.64 -10.32 12.04
CA GLU A 24 1.55 -9.20 12.29
C GLU A 24 2.56 -9.08 11.13
N PHE A 25 2.78 -7.85 10.68
CA PHE A 25 3.71 -7.55 9.61
C PHE A 25 4.48 -6.27 9.93
N SER A 26 5.82 -6.37 9.93
CA SER A 26 6.72 -5.27 10.22
C SER A 26 7.45 -4.79 8.98
N PHE A 27 7.49 -3.46 8.79
CA PHE A 27 8.28 -2.79 7.76
C PHE A 27 9.67 -2.39 8.28
N MET A 28 9.94 -2.61 9.55
CA MET A 28 11.21 -2.28 10.16
C MET A 28 12.32 -3.22 9.69
N ALA A 29 13.50 -2.68 9.41
CA ALA A 29 14.68 -3.49 9.15
C ALA A 29 15.16 -4.11 10.48
N GLU A 30 14.98 -5.42 10.65
CA GLU A 30 15.34 -6.14 11.87
C GLU A 30 16.86 -6.35 11.97
N ASP A 31 17.50 -6.69 10.85
CA ASP A 31 18.92 -6.95 10.76
C ASP A 31 19.78 -5.70 10.62
N ARG A 32 21.10 -5.91 10.70
CA ARG A 32 22.06 -4.85 10.41
C ARG A 32 22.01 -4.46 8.95
N VAL A 33 21.73 -3.19 8.68
CA VAL A 33 21.72 -2.64 7.33
C VAL A 33 23.13 -2.59 6.78
N SER A 34 23.40 -3.37 5.74
CA SER A 34 24.67 -3.37 5.02
C SER A 34 24.69 -2.36 3.86
N ASP A 35 23.55 -2.14 3.22
CA ASP A 35 23.37 -1.21 2.11
C ASP A 35 22.27 -0.17 2.45
N PRO A 36 22.65 1.07 2.76
CA PRO A 36 21.71 2.14 3.08
C PRO A 36 20.78 2.51 1.92
N THR A 37 21.08 2.15 0.68
CA THR A 37 20.23 2.46 -0.48
C THR A 37 18.94 1.65 -0.48
N GLN A 38 18.93 0.48 0.16
CA GLN A 38 17.78 -0.43 0.23
C GLN A 38 16.79 -0.12 1.36
N VAL A 39 17.11 0.85 2.21
CA VAL A 39 16.30 1.21 3.36
C VAL A 39 15.99 2.70 3.40
N PHE A 40 14.95 3.07 4.13
CA PHE A 40 14.67 4.44 4.51
C PHE A 40 15.10 4.65 5.96
N GLN A 41 15.95 5.63 6.20
CA GLN A 41 16.43 5.95 7.55
C GLN A 41 15.47 6.91 8.24
N LEU A 42 14.83 6.45 9.32
CA LEU A 42 14.03 7.28 10.21
C LEU A 42 14.91 8.10 11.16
N ARG A 43 15.90 7.40 11.75
CA ARG A 43 16.91 7.93 12.67
C ARG A 43 18.14 7.04 12.63
N LYS A 44 19.25 7.44 13.26
CA LYS A 44 20.45 6.61 13.40
C LYS A 44 20.07 5.23 13.98
N ASN A 45 20.40 4.18 13.25
CA ASN A 45 20.09 2.77 13.56
C ASN A 45 18.59 2.38 13.55
N LEU A 46 17.72 3.23 13.03
CA LEU A 46 16.29 2.93 12.83
C LEU A 46 15.95 3.08 11.36
N TYR A 47 15.56 1.99 10.73
CA TYR A 47 15.32 1.94 9.29
C TYR A 47 14.04 1.17 8.98
N THR A 48 13.33 1.58 7.92
CA THR A 48 12.28 0.79 7.28
C THR A 48 12.78 0.24 5.95
N GLN A 49 12.28 -0.93 5.57
CA GLN A 49 12.61 -1.57 4.31
C GLN A 49 11.92 -0.86 3.15
N LYS A 50 12.63 -0.72 2.01
CA LYS A 50 12.04 -0.18 0.77
C LYS A 50 11.43 -1.27 -0.10
N LEU A 51 11.90 -2.51 0.04
CA LEU A 51 11.42 -3.65 -0.72
C LEU A 51 11.22 -4.82 0.23
N ILE A 52 10.05 -5.44 0.18
CA ILE A 52 9.72 -6.64 0.96
C ILE A 52 9.09 -7.65 0.01
N ALA A 53 9.57 -8.89 0.04
CA ALA A 53 9.01 -9.99 -0.73
C ALA A 53 8.36 -11.02 0.20
N LEU A 54 7.08 -11.33 -0.05
CA LEU A 54 6.37 -12.42 0.60
C LEU A 54 6.54 -13.69 -0.24
N VAL A 55 7.24 -14.67 0.30
CA VAL A 55 7.53 -15.93 -0.37
C VAL A 55 6.84 -17.08 0.36
N GLY A 56 6.25 -17.99 -0.38
CA GLY A 56 5.58 -19.16 0.19
C GLY A 56 4.91 -20.02 -0.89
N ILE A 57 4.56 -21.26 -0.54
CA ILE A 57 3.82 -22.16 -1.42
C ILE A 57 2.41 -21.62 -1.72
N ASN A 58 1.78 -22.14 -2.76
CA ASN A 58 0.40 -21.78 -3.09
C ASN A 58 -0.53 -22.07 -1.91
N ALA A 59 -1.54 -21.23 -1.72
CA ALA A 59 -2.48 -21.27 -0.60
C ALA A 59 -1.86 -21.04 0.81
N SER A 60 -0.64 -20.48 0.91
CA SER A 60 -0.02 -20.13 2.19
C SER A 60 -0.52 -18.80 2.80
N GLY A 61 -1.52 -18.15 2.20
CA GLY A 61 -2.08 -16.89 2.71
C GLY A 61 -1.38 -15.61 2.24
N LYS A 62 -0.49 -15.66 1.24
CA LYS A 62 0.23 -14.47 0.70
C LYS A 62 -0.74 -13.38 0.28
N THR A 63 -1.71 -13.68 -0.57
CA THR A 63 -2.72 -12.72 -1.04
C THR A 63 -3.55 -12.18 0.11
N SER A 64 -3.93 -13.01 1.09
CA SER A 64 -4.66 -12.56 2.29
C SER A 64 -3.81 -11.61 3.13
N ALA A 65 -2.52 -11.88 3.29
CA ALA A 65 -1.58 -10.97 3.97
C ALA A 65 -1.47 -9.62 3.25
N LEU A 66 -1.34 -9.64 1.91
CA LEU A 66 -1.28 -8.41 1.12
C LEU A 66 -2.59 -7.60 1.22
N LYS A 67 -3.76 -8.25 1.22
CA LYS A 67 -5.06 -7.60 1.42
C LYS A 67 -5.16 -6.90 2.79
N LEU A 68 -4.63 -7.52 3.85
CA LEU A 68 -4.58 -6.91 5.19
C LEU A 68 -3.64 -5.70 5.23
N ILE A 69 -2.50 -5.79 4.56
CA ILE A 69 -1.54 -4.69 4.44
C ILE A 69 -2.18 -3.52 3.68
N ASP A 70 -2.81 -3.81 2.54
CA ASP A 70 -3.49 -2.81 1.71
C ASP A 70 -4.60 -2.08 2.49
N LEU A 71 -5.45 -2.85 3.17
CA LEU A 71 -6.52 -2.32 4.02
C LEU A 71 -6.01 -1.35 5.10
N ALA A 72 -4.94 -1.73 5.83
CA ALA A 72 -4.34 -0.86 6.83
C ALA A 72 -3.75 0.41 6.22
N MET A 73 -3.12 0.29 5.05
CA MET A 73 -2.59 1.43 4.31
C MET A 73 -3.70 2.35 3.79
N GLU A 74 -4.82 1.82 3.29
CA GLU A 74 -5.96 2.63 2.89
C GLU A 74 -6.49 3.47 4.07
N ILE A 75 -6.59 2.88 5.28
CA ILE A 75 -7.03 3.57 6.48
C ILE A 75 -6.08 4.72 6.85
N VAL A 76 -4.77 4.49 6.86
CA VAL A 76 -3.79 5.48 7.33
C VAL A 76 -3.40 6.48 6.25
N LEU A 77 -3.12 6.03 5.02
CA LEU A 77 -2.58 6.87 3.96
C LEU A 77 -3.68 7.62 3.19
N TYR A 78 -4.79 6.96 2.89
CA TYR A 78 -5.90 7.56 2.16
C TYR A 78 -7.00 8.04 3.09
N ARG A 79 -6.91 7.73 4.40
CA ARG A 79 -7.97 8.05 5.37
C ARG A 79 -9.32 7.52 4.92
N ALA A 80 -9.27 6.35 4.29
CA ALA A 80 -10.43 5.72 3.73
C ALA A 80 -11.43 5.35 4.85
N ASN A 81 -12.67 5.58 4.56
CA ASN A 81 -13.78 5.11 5.37
C ASN A 81 -13.85 3.58 5.31
N LEU A 82 -14.06 2.89 6.44
CA LEU A 82 -14.07 1.42 6.51
C LEU A 82 -14.94 0.75 5.45
N ASN A 83 -16.15 1.29 5.23
CA ASN A 83 -17.07 0.71 4.27
C ASN A 83 -16.70 1.00 2.80
N ARG A 84 -15.70 1.83 2.55
CA ARG A 84 -15.17 2.18 1.22
C ARG A 84 -13.79 1.60 0.94
N THR A 85 -13.18 0.96 1.94
CA THR A 85 -11.92 0.23 1.71
C THR A 85 -12.17 -0.96 0.79
N THR A 86 -11.15 -1.32 0.01
CA THR A 86 -11.25 -2.37 -1.01
C THR A 86 -11.61 -3.72 -0.39
N TYR A 87 -10.98 -4.07 0.74
CA TYR A 87 -11.11 -5.40 1.35
C TYR A 87 -11.80 -5.42 2.71
N GLY A 88 -12.20 -4.27 3.26
CA GLY A 88 -12.73 -4.20 4.62
C GLY A 88 -13.93 -5.11 4.86
N LYS A 89 -14.93 -5.08 3.97
CA LYS A 89 -16.14 -5.91 4.10
C LYS A 89 -15.89 -7.41 3.88
N GLU A 90 -14.82 -7.77 3.16
CA GLU A 90 -14.44 -9.15 2.91
C GLU A 90 -13.74 -9.77 4.13
N ILE A 91 -12.91 -8.98 4.83
CA ILE A 91 -11.96 -9.49 5.81
C ILE A 91 -12.38 -9.19 7.24
N LEU A 92 -12.94 -8.00 7.51
CA LEU A 92 -13.21 -7.56 8.87
C LEU A 92 -14.55 -8.12 9.39
N SER A 93 -14.54 -8.51 10.66
CA SER A 93 -15.71 -8.98 11.39
C SER A 93 -15.84 -8.26 12.73
N ASP A 94 -16.95 -8.49 13.41
CA ASP A 94 -17.19 -7.95 14.73
C ASP A 94 -16.12 -8.40 15.72
N GLY A 95 -15.55 -7.46 16.48
CA GLY A 95 -14.47 -7.71 17.43
C GLY A 95 -13.06 -7.81 16.81
N THR A 96 -12.89 -7.71 15.48
CA THR A 96 -11.55 -7.61 14.88
C THR A 96 -10.85 -6.38 15.43
N LYS A 97 -9.59 -6.55 15.86
CA LYS A 97 -8.73 -5.42 16.25
C LYS A 97 -7.70 -5.15 15.17
N ILE A 98 -7.47 -3.88 14.91
CA ILE A 98 -6.46 -3.38 13.97
C ILE A 98 -5.52 -2.46 14.75
N ILE A 99 -4.24 -2.76 14.72
CA ILE A 99 -3.18 -1.97 15.34
C ILE A 99 -2.21 -1.56 14.24
N ILE A 100 -2.01 -0.25 14.05
CA ILE A 100 -1.13 0.27 13.03
C ILE A 100 -0.16 1.25 13.67
N ASP A 101 1.13 0.92 13.55
CA ASP A 101 2.21 1.81 13.92
C ASP A 101 2.72 2.54 12.68
N PHE A 102 2.85 3.84 12.76
CA PHE A 102 3.36 4.65 11.66
C PHE A 102 4.15 5.86 12.16
N TYR A 103 5.00 6.36 11.29
CA TYR A 103 5.82 7.53 11.50
C TYR A 103 5.38 8.67 10.59
N ASP A 104 5.27 9.87 11.13
CA ASP A 104 5.11 11.10 10.38
C ASP A 104 5.80 12.25 11.11
N ASN A 105 6.57 13.04 10.39
CA ASN A 105 7.16 14.29 10.85
C ASN A 105 7.78 14.22 12.26
N ASN A 106 8.76 13.33 12.49
CA ASN A 106 9.46 13.11 13.77
C ASN A 106 8.57 12.59 14.93
N THR A 107 7.37 12.14 14.65
CA THR A 107 6.46 11.54 15.61
C THR A 107 6.11 10.12 15.18
N CYS A 108 6.16 9.19 16.12
CA CYS A 108 5.65 7.83 15.96
C CYS A 108 4.27 7.74 16.59
N TYR A 109 3.35 7.17 15.86
CA TYR A 109 1.96 6.96 16.25
C TYR A 109 1.65 5.48 16.32
N GLU A 110 0.76 5.12 17.24
CA GLU A 110 0.05 3.84 17.22
C GLU A 110 -1.45 4.13 17.27
N ILE A 111 -2.22 3.54 16.35
CA ILE A 111 -3.67 3.52 16.44
C ILE A 111 -4.14 2.11 16.68
N CYS A 112 -4.91 1.92 17.77
CA CYS A 112 -5.54 0.66 18.12
C CYS A 112 -7.05 0.80 17.91
N SER A 113 -7.61 0.08 16.96
CA SER A 113 -9.02 0.14 16.58
C SER A 113 -9.71 -1.19 16.84
N THR A 114 -10.91 -1.18 17.42
CA THR A 114 -11.79 -2.34 17.50
C THR A 114 -12.95 -2.13 16.54
N ILE A 115 -13.20 -3.11 15.69
CA ILE A 115 -14.24 -3.05 14.65
C ILE A 115 -15.54 -3.64 15.22
N GLY A 116 -16.64 -2.94 14.98
CA GLY A 116 -17.99 -3.41 15.20
C GLY A 116 -18.73 -3.58 13.88
N THR A 117 -19.78 -4.39 13.89
CA THR A 117 -20.67 -4.58 12.75
C THR A 117 -22.11 -4.21 13.11
N LYS A 118 -22.82 -3.60 12.18
CA LYS A 118 -24.25 -3.32 12.31
C LYS A 118 -24.97 -3.60 11.00
N LYS A 119 -26.23 -4.02 11.07
CA LYS A 119 -27.08 -4.16 9.89
C LYS A 119 -27.65 -2.80 9.50
N SER A 120 -27.54 -2.47 8.22
CA SER A 120 -28.22 -1.29 7.67
C SER A 120 -29.73 -1.50 7.74
N SER A 121 -30.46 -0.48 8.20
CA SER A 121 -31.96 -0.51 8.24
C SER A 121 -32.58 -0.47 6.84
N GLN A 122 -31.84 -0.05 5.81
CA GLN A 122 -32.37 0.17 4.46
C GLN A 122 -32.21 -1.03 3.52
N ASN A 123 -31.08 -1.75 3.59
CA ASN A 123 -30.75 -2.80 2.60
C ASN A 123 -30.24 -4.11 3.21
N MET A 124 -30.31 -4.28 4.52
CA MET A 124 -29.80 -5.46 5.25
C MET A 124 -28.28 -5.72 5.07
N GLU A 125 -27.55 -4.84 4.43
CA GLU A 125 -26.10 -4.96 4.30
C GLU A 125 -25.41 -4.77 5.64
N VAL A 126 -24.33 -5.54 5.84
CA VAL A 126 -23.42 -5.36 6.98
C VAL A 126 -22.60 -4.10 6.75
N GLN A 127 -22.65 -3.21 7.73
CA GLN A 127 -21.82 -2.02 7.78
C GLN A 127 -20.79 -2.17 8.90
N LEU A 128 -19.56 -1.82 8.58
CA LEU A 128 -18.46 -1.76 9.53
C LEU A 128 -18.42 -0.38 10.20
N TYR A 129 -18.02 -0.36 11.47
CA TYR A 129 -17.77 0.88 12.19
C TYR A 129 -16.64 0.69 13.20
N PHE A 130 -16.00 1.78 13.60
CA PHE A 130 -15.04 1.77 14.70
C PHE A 130 -15.81 1.80 16.02
N GLN A 131 -15.85 0.66 16.72
CA GLN A 131 -16.47 0.55 18.04
C GLN A 131 -15.69 1.34 19.07
N GLU A 132 -14.36 1.23 19.05
CA GLU A 132 -13.43 1.98 19.86
C GLU A 132 -12.15 2.22 19.09
N GLU A 133 -11.50 3.36 19.33
CA GLU A 133 -10.16 3.67 18.86
C GLU A 133 -9.37 4.37 19.95
N LEU A 134 -8.09 4.03 20.06
CA LEU A 134 -7.11 4.69 20.91
C LEU A 134 -5.96 5.16 20.02
N LEU A 135 -5.62 6.44 20.13
CA LEU A 135 -4.47 7.00 19.43
C LEU A 135 -3.37 7.35 20.44
N PHE A 136 -2.17 6.88 20.16
CA PHE A 136 -0.96 7.14 20.93
C PHE A 136 0.04 7.88 20.08
N GLU A 137 0.88 8.70 20.72
CA GLU A 137 2.00 9.36 20.06
C GLU A 137 3.23 9.40 20.95
N LYS A 138 4.39 9.40 20.33
CA LYS A 138 5.67 9.65 20.97
C LYS A 138 6.66 10.28 20.01
N ALA A 139 7.44 11.23 20.51
CA ALA A 139 8.47 11.87 19.70
C ALA A 139 9.57 10.87 19.31
N LEU A 140 10.02 10.88 18.07
CA LEU A 140 11.14 10.04 17.60
C LEU A 140 12.40 10.23 18.44
N THR A 141 12.61 11.43 19.00
CA THR A 141 13.74 11.76 19.88
C THR A 141 13.74 11.00 21.20
N SER A 142 12.59 10.55 21.71
CA SER A 142 12.45 9.76 22.92
C SER A 142 12.82 8.29 22.75
N ILE A 143 12.87 7.79 21.52
CA ILE A 143 13.11 6.38 21.19
C ILE A 143 14.58 6.05 21.33
N LYS A 144 14.92 5.04 22.12
CA LYS A 144 16.29 4.64 22.42
C LYS A 144 16.74 3.40 21.62
N SER A 145 15.82 2.52 21.26
CA SER A 145 16.10 1.25 20.59
C SER A 145 15.07 0.91 19.52
N LYS A 146 15.37 -0.12 18.70
CA LYS A 146 14.40 -0.67 17.72
C LYS A 146 13.14 -1.20 18.39
N LYS A 147 13.23 -1.76 19.59
CA LYS A 147 12.07 -2.26 20.32
C LYS A 147 11.20 -1.13 20.83
N ASP A 148 11.82 -0.05 21.30
CA ASP A 148 11.09 1.08 21.85
C ASP A 148 10.21 1.78 20.79
N ILE A 149 10.55 1.70 19.49
CA ILE A 149 9.77 2.38 18.45
C ILE A 149 8.35 1.79 18.33
N LEU A 150 8.19 0.50 18.58
CA LEU A 150 6.92 -0.24 18.50
C LEU A 150 6.30 -0.54 19.89
N ASP A 151 6.92 -0.09 20.98
CA ASP A 151 6.43 -0.32 22.34
C ASP A 151 5.69 0.92 22.87
N PHE A 152 4.37 0.89 22.83
CA PHE A 152 3.49 1.93 23.37
C PHE A 152 2.89 1.55 24.75
N SER A 153 3.32 0.43 25.37
CA SER A 153 2.74 -0.08 26.62
C SER A 153 2.76 0.92 27.78
N HIS A 154 3.75 1.83 27.81
CA HIS A 154 3.91 2.86 28.83
C HIS A 154 3.52 4.27 28.36
N VAL A 155 2.95 4.39 27.14
CA VAL A 155 2.51 5.66 26.56
C VAL A 155 1.03 5.84 26.86
N LYS A 156 0.64 6.99 27.37
CA LYS A 156 -0.77 7.32 27.57
C LYS A 156 -1.39 7.70 26.22
N SER A 157 -2.57 7.18 25.92
CA SER A 157 -3.32 7.60 24.74
C SER A 157 -3.61 9.10 24.76
N ILE A 158 -3.37 9.76 23.64
CA ILE A 158 -3.70 11.19 23.48
C ILE A 158 -5.17 11.39 23.20
N TYR A 159 -5.79 10.46 22.47
CA TYR A 159 -7.21 10.46 22.16
C TYR A 159 -7.79 9.07 22.31
N LYS A 160 -9.03 9.06 22.80
CA LYS A 160 -9.91 7.89 22.85
C LYS A 160 -11.22 8.25 22.17
N ARG A 161 -11.71 7.41 21.26
CA ARG A 161 -12.91 7.70 20.46
C ARG A 161 -14.14 8.00 21.31
N SER A 162 -14.37 7.22 22.37
CA SER A 162 -15.48 7.42 23.29
C SER A 162 -15.42 8.74 24.06
N ASP A 163 -14.25 9.32 24.23
CA ASP A 163 -14.00 10.54 25.03
C ASP A 163 -13.92 11.81 24.16
N LEU A 164 -14.11 11.69 22.84
CA LEU A 164 -14.10 12.84 21.95
C LEU A 164 -15.24 13.81 22.29
N PRO A 165 -15.03 15.14 22.21
CA PRO A 165 -16.07 16.13 22.36
C PRO A 165 -17.27 15.87 21.42
N LYS A 166 -18.48 16.13 21.89
CA LYS A 166 -19.73 15.92 21.12
C LYS A 166 -19.71 16.64 19.76
N GLU A 167 -19.08 17.78 19.70
CA GLU A 167 -18.91 18.56 18.47
C GLU A 167 -18.07 17.78 17.44
N VAL A 168 -16.99 17.15 17.87
CA VAL A 168 -16.12 16.32 17.02
C VAL A 168 -16.85 15.05 16.59
N GLN A 169 -17.57 14.40 17.52
CA GLN A 169 -18.33 13.17 17.22
C GLN A 169 -19.41 13.39 16.16
N ARG A 170 -19.94 14.61 16.00
CA ARG A 170 -20.94 14.93 14.95
C ARG A 170 -20.35 14.94 13.53
N TYR A 171 -19.07 15.24 13.41
CA TYR A 171 -18.38 15.34 12.11
C TYR A 171 -17.59 14.08 11.77
N LEU A 172 -17.09 13.34 12.77
CA LEU A 172 -16.43 12.06 12.60
C LEU A 172 -17.48 10.96 12.46
N ARG A 173 -17.58 10.38 11.28
CA ARG A 173 -18.54 9.29 11.03
C ARG A 173 -18.11 8.04 11.80
N ASP A 174 -19.05 7.13 12.05
CA ASP A 174 -18.76 5.88 12.77
C ASP A 174 -17.71 5.03 12.07
N ASP A 175 -17.62 5.12 10.75
CA ASP A 175 -16.73 4.37 9.89
C ASP A 175 -15.49 5.15 9.42
N ASP A 176 -15.29 6.39 9.91
CA ASP A 176 -14.06 7.17 9.73
C ASP A 176 -13.11 6.92 10.92
N SER A 177 -11.82 6.65 10.64
CA SER A 177 -10.82 6.52 11.71
C SER A 177 -10.39 7.88 12.26
N MET A 178 -10.01 7.90 13.55
CA MET A 178 -9.42 9.11 14.18
C MET A 178 -8.11 9.56 13.54
N VAL A 179 -7.44 8.73 12.74
CA VAL A 179 -6.27 9.12 11.92
C VAL A 179 -6.55 10.34 11.05
N ILE A 180 -7.81 10.58 10.66
CA ILE A 180 -8.21 11.77 9.89
C ILE A 180 -7.86 13.08 10.59
N GLY A 181 -7.75 13.09 11.90
CA GLY A 181 -7.36 14.25 12.72
C GLY A 181 -5.86 14.56 12.69
N ILE A 182 -5.01 13.65 12.23
CA ILE A 182 -3.56 13.86 12.12
C ILE A 182 -3.28 14.63 10.82
N PRO A 183 -2.65 15.82 10.86
CA PRO A 183 -2.31 16.55 9.63
C PRO A 183 -1.43 15.72 8.71
N GLN A 184 -1.73 15.70 7.42
CA GLN A 184 -0.90 15.04 6.41
C GLN A 184 -0.14 16.10 5.62
N ASN A 185 1.19 16.13 5.76
CA ASN A 185 2.02 17.17 5.15
C ASN A 185 2.26 16.97 3.66
N ALA A 186 2.20 15.73 3.18
CA ALA A 186 2.36 15.40 1.77
C ALA A 186 1.44 14.24 1.39
N PRO A 187 0.84 14.26 0.19
CA PRO A 187 0.09 13.11 -0.31
C PRO A 187 1.02 11.92 -0.51
N VAL A 188 0.54 10.75 -0.14
CA VAL A 188 1.25 9.47 -0.32
C VAL A 188 0.44 8.65 -1.31
N ILE A 189 1.08 8.14 -2.36
CA ILE A 189 0.42 7.26 -3.32
C ILE A 189 0.51 5.82 -2.82
N LEU A 190 -0.64 5.15 -2.76
CA LEU A 190 -0.75 3.70 -2.63
C LEU A 190 -1.20 3.14 -3.99
N ARG A 191 -0.42 2.23 -4.55
CA ARG A 191 -0.77 1.48 -5.75
C ARG A 191 -0.87 0.01 -5.38
N SER A 192 -2.02 -0.58 -5.66
CA SER A 192 -2.28 -2.00 -5.42
C SER A 192 -2.58 -2.69 -6.75
N LEU A 193 -1.78 -3.71 -7.08
CA LEU A 193 -1.88 -4.51 -8.30
C LEU A 193 -2.26 -5.96 -7.95
N MET A 194 -3.22 -6.13 -7.04
CA MET A 194 -3.63 -7.45 -6.56
C MET A 194 -4.66 -8.13 -7.48
N GLU A 195 -5.50 -7.34 -8.15
CA GLU A 195 -6.56 -7.86 -9.03
C GLU A 195 -6.40 -7.36 -10.48
N ALA A 196 -5.21 -6.89 -10.84
CA ALA A 196 -4.97 -6.27 -12.14
C ALA A 196 -4.82 -7.30 -13.25
N THR A 197 -5.92 -7.94 -13.64
CA THR A 197 -5.96 -8.94 -14.73
C THR A 197 -5.53 -8.37 -16.09
N ASN A 198 -5.67 -7.06 -16.29
CA ASN A 198 -5.35 -6.40 -17.57
C ASN A 198 -3.90 -5.93 -17.70
N ILE A 199 -3.11 -5.99 -16.63
CA ILE A 199 -1.73 -5.48 -16.62
C ILE A 199 -0.81 -6.22 -17.60
N ASN A 200 -1.17 -7.45 -17.99
CA ASN A 200 -0.42 -8.30 -18.91
C ASN A 200 -0.73 -8.01 -20.38
N TYR A 201 -1.83 -7.31 -20.67
CA TYR A 201 -2.34 -7.15 -22.04
C TYR A 201 -2.42 -5.70 -22.48
N LEU A 202 -2.62 -4.80 -21.55
CA LEU A 202 -2.81 -3.38 -21.84
C LEU A 202 -1.63 -2.57 -21.30
N LEU A 203 -0.83 -2.02 -22.19
CA LEU A 203 0.17 -1.04 -21.81
C LEU A 203 -0.56 0.27 -21.43
N GLN A 204 -0.55 0.61 -20.16
CA GLN A 204 -1.38 1.72 -19.63
C GLN A 204 -0.64 3.04 -19.60
N LYS A 205 0.69 3.02 -19.43
CA LYS A 205 1.46 4.24 -19.21
C LYS A 205 2.92 4.00 -19.59
N GLY A 206 3.57 5.05 -20.04
CA GLY A 206 5.00 5.21 -19.90
C GLY A 206 5.82 5.09 -21.15
N THR A 207 6.97 5.71 -20.98
CA THR A 207 8.16 5.51 -21.80
C THR A 207 9.19 4.94 -20.85
N THR A 208 9.54 3.70 -21.02
CA THR A 208 10.58 3.06 -20.18
C THR A 208 11.95 3.37 -20.76
N ALA A 209 12.92 3.64 -19.90
CA ALA A 209 14.31 3.80 -20.33
C ALA A 209 14.78 2.56 -21.14
N LYS A 210 15.53 2.80 -22.19
CA LYS A 210 15.95 1.77 -23.14
C LYS A 210 16.71 0.62 -22.46
N GLU A 211 17.51 0.95 -21.46
CA GLU A 211 18.29 -0.02 -20.69
C GLU A 211 17.36 -1.01 -19.95
N ILE A 212 16.29 -0.49 -19.36
CA ILE A 212 15.29 -1.30 -18.65
C ILE A 212 14.47 -2.12 -19.64
N LEU A 213 14.07 -1.50 -20.77
CA LEU A 213 13.33 -2.19 -21.81
C LEU A 213 14.12 -3.38 -22.35
N HIS A 214 15.46 -3.24 -22.51
CA HIS A 214 16.31 -4.34 -22.95
C HIS A 214 16.45 -5.50 -21.95
N VAL A 215 16.25 -5.21 -20.64
CA VAL A 215 16.18 -6.27 -19.62
C VAL A 215 14.86 -7.06 -19.76
N LEU A 216 13.78 -6.39 -20.08
CA LEU A 216 12.46 -7.03 -20.29
C LEU A 216 12.40 -7.78 -21.63
N ASP A 217 12.94 -7.19 -22.69
CA ASP A 217 12.99 -7.78 -24.02
C ASP A 217 14.21 -7.23 -24.80
N ALA A 218 15.21 -8.10 -25.01
CA ALA A 218 16.43 -7.73 -25.68
C ALA A 218 16.26 -7.36 -27.17
N ASN A 219 15.12 -7.69 -27.78
CA ASN A 219 14.82 -7.42 -29.19
C ASN A 219 14.12 -6.08 -29.41
N LEU A 220 13.62 -5.46 -28.35
CA LEU A 220 12.94 -4.17 -28.43
C LEU A 220 13.93 -3.02 -28.28
N ASP A 221 13.77 -2.01 -29.13
CA ASP A 221 14.54 -0.75 -29.10
C ASP A 221 13.70 0.39 -28.52
N GLU A 222 12.38 0.31 -28.70
CA GLU A 222 11.41 1.30 -28.20
C GLU A 222 10.04 0.63 -27.99
N LEU A 223 9.43 0.93 -26.87
CA LEU A 223 8.03 0.62 -26.57
C LEU A 223 7.44 1.80 -25.78
N THR A 224 6.56 2.57 -26.42
CA THR A 224 5.95 3.74 -25.79
C THR A 224 4.46 3.74 -26.01
N VAL A 225 3.74 4.39 -25.11
CA VAL A 225 2.31 4.66 -25.28
C VAL A 225 2.05 6.15 -25.13
N THR A 226 1.32 6.70 -26.08
CA THR A 226 0.80 8.07 -26.03
C THR A 226 -0.71 8.02 -25.99
N LYS A 227 -1.31 8.84 -25.13
CA LYS A 227 -2.76 9.00 -25.05
C LYS A 227 -3.13 10.36 -25.67
N SER A 228 -4.03 10.35 -26.64
CA SER A 228 -4.63 11.55 -27.22
C SER A 228 -6.14 11.37 -27.15
N ASP A 229 -6.80 12.23 -26.37
CA ASP A 229 -8.22 12.13 -26.04
C ASP A 229 -8.56 10.75 -25.48
N ASP A 230 -9.40 9.98 -26.15
CA ASP A 230 -9.79 8.61 -25.77
C ASP A 230 -9.00 7.51 -26.49
N ASN A 231 -8.01 7.87 -27.32
CA ASN A 231 -7.25 6.92 -28.12
C ASN A 231 -5.84 6.72 -27.57
N PHE A 232 -5.39 5.46 -27.56
CA PHE A 232 -4.02 5.09 -27.28
C PHE A 232 -3.28 4.78 -28.57
N THR A 233 -2.07 5.30 -28.69
CA THR A 233 -1.13 4.93 -29.77
C THR A 233 0.10 4.29 -29.14
N TYR A 234 0.37 3.06 -29.51
CA TYR A 234 1.54 2.29 -29.11
C TYR A 234 2.59 2.38 -30.21
N THR A 235 3.78 2.86 -29.87
CA THR A 235 4.92 2.88 -30.80
C THR A 235 5.89 1.76 -30.40
N VAL A 236 6.12 0.86 -31.34
CA VAL A 236 7.03 -0.29 -31.16
C VAL A 236 8.16 -0.19 -32.19
N LYS A 237 9.41 -0.33 -31.75
CA LYS A 237 10.57 -0.47 -32.63
C LYS A 237 11.40 -1.67 -32.19
N PHE A 238 11.61 -2.58 -33.12
CA PHE A 238 12.52 -3.72 -32.92
C PHE A 238 13.96 -3.34 -33.26
N LYS A 239 14.93 -3.93 -32.58
CA LYS A 239 16.36 -3.61 -32.70
C LYS A 239 16.91 -3.78 -34.13
N ASN A 240 16.40 -4.76 -34.84
CA ASN A 240 16.84 -5.08 -36.20
C ASN A 240 15.92 -4.44 -37.29
N SER A 241 15.05 -3.53 -36.92
CA SER A 241 14.15 -2.83 -37.85
C SER A 241 14.48 -1.34 -37.90
N SER A 242 14.53 -0.81 -39.12
CA SER A 242 14.61 0.63 -39.34
C SER A 242 13.26 1.33 -39.17
N GLN A 243 12.15 0.57 -39.17
CA GLN A 243 10.78 1.10 -39.10
C GLN A 243 10.23 1.05 -37.69
N LYS A 244 9.50 2.10 -37.33
CA LYS A 244 8.64 2.15 -36.17
C LYS A 244 7.22 1.74 -36.55
N LEU A 245 6.60 0.90 -35.72
CA LEU A 245 5.21 0.49 -35.87
C LEU A 245 4.35 1.34 -34.94
N ASN A 246 3.35 2.03 -35.48
CA ASN A 246 2.34 2.72 -34.70
C ASN A 246 1.06 1.87 -34.70
N ILE A 247 0.60 1.51 -33.52
CA ILE A 247 -0.49 0.56 -33.32
C ILE A 247 -1.52 1.23 -32.41
N ASN A 248 -2.79 1.22 -32.82
CA ASN A 248 -3.88 1.79 -32.01
C ASN A 248 -4.73 0.70 -31.34
N ASP A 249 -4.49 -0.56 -31.69
CA ASP A 249 -5.20 -1.71 -31.12
C ASP A 249 -4.31 -2.42 -30.09
N PRO A 250 -4.71 -2.46 -28.81
CA PRO A 250 -3.93 -3.14 -27.77
C PRO A 250 -3.78 -4.64 -28.00
N TRP A 251 -4.75 -5.29 -28.63
CA TRP A 251 -4.67 -6.73 -28.95
C TRP A 251 -3.62 -7.02 -30.03
N LYS A 252 -3.48 -6.11 -30.98
CA LYS A 252 -2.40 -6.18 -31.97
C LYS A 252 -1.04 -5.97 -31.30
N LEU A 253 -0.93 -5.07 -30.32
CA LEU A 253 0.28 -4.93 -29.52
C LEU A 253 0.62 -6.24 -28.79
N ALA A 254 -0.37 -6.82 -28.09
CA ALA A 254 -0.20 -8.07 -27.35
C ALA A 254 0.18 -9.28 -28.22
N SER A 255 -0.11 -9.25 -29.52
CA SER A 255 0.34 -10.27 -30.47
C SER A 255 1.80 -10.10 -30.93
N LEU A 256 2.38 -8.92 -30.75
CA LEU A 256 3.73 -8.57 -31.20
C LEU A 256 4.75 -8.54 -30.05
N VAL A 257 4.30 -8.20 -28.85
CA VAL A 257 5.12 -8.03 -27.66
C VAL A 257 4.68 -9.02 -26.60
N SER A 258 5.63 -9.64 -25.90
CA SER A 258 5.30 -10.62 -24.86
C SER A 258 4.48 -10.01 -23.73
N SER A 259 3.57 -10.81 -23.14
CA SER A 259 2.80 -10.38 -21.97
C SER A 259 3.70 -10.00 -20.79
N GLY A 260 4.82 -10.69 -20.60
CA GLY A 260 5.82 -10.36 -19.58
C GLY A 260 6.47 -8.99 -19.79
N THR A 261 6.74 -8.61 -21.04
CA THR A 261 7.28 -7.29 -21.39
C THR A 261 6.26 -6.18 -21.08
N ILE A 262 5.00 -6.38 -21.47
CA ILE A 262 3.91 -5.43 -21.19
C ILE A 262 3.71 -5.27 -19.68
N LYS A 263 3.62 -6.38 -18.94
CA LYS A 263 3.51 -6.39 -17.48
C LYS A 263 4.69 -5.68 -16.81
N GLY A 264 5.91 -6.04 -17.21
CA GLY A 264 7.12 -5.44 -16.66
C GLY A 264 7.16 -3.92 -16.87
N GLN A 265 6.79 -3.43 -18.05
CA GLN A 265 6.75 -1.99 -18.32
C GLN A 265 5.66 -1.28 -17.50
N ASN A 266 4.49 -1.88 -17.33
CA ASN A 266 3.46 -1.32 -16.46
C ASN A 266 3.94 -1.23 -15.00
N ILE A 267 4.53 -2.30 -14.46
CA ILE A 267 5.07 -2.32 -13.10
C ILE A 267 6.14 -1.24 -12.91
N ILE A 268 7.07 -1.09 -13.86
CA ILE A 268 8.10 -0.07 -13.81
C ILE A 268 7.50 1.34 -13.75
N SER A 269 6.46 1.61 -14.56
CA SER A 269 5.76 2.90 -14.51
C SER A 269 5.16 3.19 -13.14
N TYR A 270 4.59 2.18 -12.46
CA TYR A 270 4.08 2.34 -11.10
C TYR A 270 5.20 2.50 -10.07
N ILE A 271 6.33 1.81 -10.25
CA ILE A 271 7.52 2.00 -9.41
C ILE A 271 8.03 3.44 -9.52
N GLU A 272 8.12 3.99 -10.73
CA GLU A 272 8.55 5.38 -10.98
C GLU A 272 7.60 6.37 -10.27
N ASP A 273 6.28 6.20 -10.40
CA ASP A 273 5.30 7.03 -9.69
C ASP A 273 5.53 7.02 -8.16
N VAL A 274 5.69 5.83 -7.60
CA VAL A 274 5.88 5.64 -6.15
C VAL A 274 7.22 6.21 -5.68
N LEU A 275 8.29 6.06 -6.45
CA LEU A 275 9.61 6.62 -6.12
C LEU A 275 9.60 8.15 -6.13
N GLN A 276 8.84 8.77 -7.05
CA GLN A 276 8.72 10.22 -7.14
C GLN A 276 7.91 10.81 -5.97
N THR A 277 6.89 10.11 -5.51
CA THR A 277 5.96 10.60 -4.47
C THR A 277 6.33 10.11 -3.07
N GLY A 278 7.17 9.08 -2.94
CA GLY A 278 7.49 8.42 -1.67
C GLY A 278 6.36 7.52 -1.16
N GLY A 279 5.55 6.96 -2.05
CA GLY A 279 4.40 6.10 -1.77
C GLY A 279 4.71 4.62 -1.58
N TYR A 280 3.69 3.79 -1.81
CA TYR A 280 3.73 2.33 -1.68
C TYR A 280 3.19 1.67 -2.95
N LEU A 281 3.79 0.54 -3.32
CA LEU A 281 3.34 -0.34 -4.38
C LEU A 281 3.20 -1.75 -3.83
N ILE A 282 2.00 -2.31 -3.91
CA ILE A 282 1.69 -3.70 -3.57
C ILE A 282 1.46 -4.45 -4.88
N VAL A 283 2.16 -5.56 -5.07
CA VAL A 283 2.03 -6.42 -6.25
C VAL A 283 1.84 -7.85 -5.81
N ASP A 284 0.75 -8.48 -6.21
CA ASP A 284 0.55 -9.91 -6.07
C ASP A 284 0.93 -10.63 -7.37
N GLU A 285 1.36 -11.89 -7.27
CA GLU A 285 1.71 -12.73 -8.40
C GLU A 285 2.68 -12.07 -9.40
N LEU A 286 3.80 -11.54 -8.88
CA LEU A 286 4.80 -10.86 -9.70
C LEU A 286 5.38 -11.75 -10.82
N GLU A 287 5.44 -13.05 -10.57
CA GLU A 287 5.98 -14.09 -11.47
C GLU A 287 5.04 -14.50 -12.61
N ASN A 288 3.76 -14.20 -12.55
CA ASN A 288 2.74 -14.65 -13.52
C ASN A 288 2.44 -13.62 -14.60
#